data_e8933dc7969261ca5306e07a2e3fa09b
#
_entry.id   e8933dc7969261ca5306e07a2e3fa09b
#
_cell.length_a   1.000
_cell.length_b   1.000
_cell.length_c   1.000
_cell.angle_alpha   90.00
_cell.angle_beta   90.00
_cell.angle_gamma   90.00
#
_symmetry.space_group_name_H-M   'P 1'
#
loop_
_entity.id
_entity.type
_entity.pdbx_description
1 polymer ?
#
loop_
_entity_poly.entity_id
_entity_poly.type
_entity_poly.pdbx_seq_one_letter_code
_entity_poly.pdbx_strand_id
1 'polypeptide(L)'
;MTSSVSTESSARVTSAPPLGPEHQVAWPARSARILPNGLEVVLAESHTFPKIEAELFFRSGNAATALQSPGLAEMTASVVRTGTLHRTRRAIEEDLRSMGANLGTTAGADTSAISISGLAEFAKGLLELVSDLARDASFPDDEFERIRRQKIEELRIERATPGFLASERLRRTLFGVHPYAIIAPTEAQVESYRRENLQAYYHEHYTPANTLLIIVGDFNTAEMFALIEKIFSGWSGLAPRKTSGAELPTHRGRRVQLIHLPGTVQTEVLIGNRAITRLHPDWFRLVLANSIFGGAFNSRLVMNIREQKGYTYSPRSAVSALQEHGFFSVHAAVRNDVVAATLTEMFYELDRMRSIPVSEEELNNARGYMTGVFSLGVATQGGMIAQLSTVYLHGLPADYLETYRERIGALTTEDVLMAARRHFDSANAQIVIAGDRDQIAEQAGLFAEVQQYDASGHEI
;
A
#
# COMPACT_ATOMS: atom_id res chain seq x y z
N MET A 1 42.36 -53.59 -11.83
CA MET A 1 41.36 -52.88 -12.59
C MET A 1 41.11 -51.54 -11.89
N THR A 2 41.82 -50.49 -12.32
CA THR A 2 41.73 -49.15 -11.80
C THR A 2 40.74 -48.35 -12.65
N SER A 3 39.58 -48.04 -12.07
CA SER A 3 38.56 -47.18 -12.70
C SER A 3 38.96 -45.73 -12.61
N SER A 4 39.24 -45.11 -13.76
CA SER A 4 39.49 -43.69 -13.89
C SER A 4 38.15 -42.94 -13.88
N VAL A 5 37.89 -42.21 -12.82
CA VAL A 5 36.79 -41.23 -12.75
C VAL A 5 37.22 -40.02 -13.56
N SER A 6 36.60 -39.79 -14.70
CA SER A 6 36.75 -38.58 -15.50
C SER A 6 36.02 -37.42 -14.77
N THR A 7 36.80 -36.49 -14.25
CA THR A 7 36.29 -35.19 -13.77
C THR A 7 35.93 -34.33 -14.98
N GLU A 8 34.65 -34.27 -15.33
CA GLU A 8 34.12 -33.24 -16.23
C GLU A 8 34.35 -31.87 -15.58
N SER A 9 35.19 -31.06 -16.18
CA SER A 9 35.40 -29.69 -15.86
C SER A 9 34.10 -28.93 -16.11
N SER A 10 33.37 -28.55 -15.03
CA SER A 10 32.25 -27.63 -15.14
C SER A 10 32.78 -26.29 -15.64
N ALA A 11 32.51 -25.94 -16.90
CA ALA A 11 32.82 -24.66 -17.46
C ALA A 11 32.19 -23.56 -16.57
N ARG A 12 33.00 -22.73 -15.95
CA ARG A 12 32.52 -21.56 -15.18
C ARG A 12 31.73 -20.67 -16.14
N VAL A 13 30.44 -20.48 -15.87
CA VAL A 13 29.61 -19.50 -16.57
C VAL A 13 30.18 -18.13 -16.24
N THR A 14 30.82 -17.48 -17.20
CA THR A 14 31.54 -16.21 -17.05
C THR A 14 30.69 -14.99 -17.42
N SER A 15 29.52 -15.20 -18.00
CA SER A 15 28.56 -14.15 -18.35
C SER A 15 27.12 -14.62 -18.12
N ALA A 16 26.23 -13.69 -17.81
CA ALA A 16 24.80 -13.96 -17.79
C ALA A 16 24.35 -14.46 -19.20
N PRO A 17 23.40 -15.39 -19.29
CA PRO A 17 22.84 -15.77 -20.58
C PRO A 17 22.19 -14.55 -21.24
N PRO A 18 22.17 -14.49 -22.59
CA PRO A 18 21.49 -13.40 -23.28
C PRO A 18 20.00 -13.40 -22.91
N LEU A 19 19.44 -12.20 -22.78
CA LEU A 19 18.00 -12.05 -22.56
C LEU A 19 17.24 -12.68 -23.75
N GLY A 20 16.25 -13.51 -23.45
CA GLY A 20 15.33 -14.03 -24.45
C GLY A 20 14.45 -12.91 -25.05
N PRO A 21 13.68 -13.21 -26.11
CA PRO A 21 12.71 -12.26 -26.65
C PRO A 21 11.69 -11.89 -25.60
N GLU A 22 11.29 -10.61 -25.59
CA GLU A 22 10.30 -10.12 -24.68
C GLU A 22 8.92 -10.72 -25.00
N HIS A 23 8.35 -11.44 -24.01
CA HIS A 23 7.00 -12.00 -24.16
C HIS A 23 5.95 -10.92 -23.85
N GLN A 24 4.94 -10.84 -24.71
CA GLN A 24 3.77 -10.00 -24.42
C GLN A 24 2.98 -10.60 -23.24
N VAL A 25 2.55 -9.76 -22.31
CA VAL A 25 1.64 -10.17 -21.26
C VAL A 25 0.25 -10.31 -21.87
N ALA A 26 -0.26 -11.53 -21.95
CA ALA A 26 -1.64 -11.78 -22.34
C ALA A 26 -2.55 -11.49 -21.14
N TRP A 27 -3.34 -10.43 -21.23
CA TRP A 27 -4.36 -10.15 -20.23
C TRP A 27 -5.55 -11.09 -20.46
N PRO A 28 -6.08 -11.73 -19.41
CA PRO A 28 -7.35 -12.44 -19.53
C PRO A 28 -8.46 -11.48 -19.89
N ALA A 29 -9.42 -11.96 -20.68
CA ALA A 29 -10.62 -11.19 -21.01
C ALA A 29 -11.33 -10.78 -19.69
N ARG A 30 -11.69 -9.50 -19.61
CA ARG A 30 -12.40 -8.95 -18.44
C ARG A 30 -13.85 -8.72 -18.79
N SER A 31 -14.72 -9.07 -17.87
CA SER A 31 -16.15 -8.75 -17.94
C SER A 31 -16.57 -7.97 -16.70
N ALA A 32 -17.15 -6.80 -16.87
CA ALA A 32 -17.60 -5.96 -15.77
C ALA A 32 -19.12 -5.72 -15.89
N ARG A 33 -19.83 -5.78 -14.75
CA ARG A 33 -21.27 -5.48 -14.65
C ARG A 33 -21.57 -4.81 -13.33
N ILE A 34 -22.59 -3.94 -13.34
CA ILE A 34 -23.21 -3.45 -12.11
C ILE A 34 -24.51 -4.21 -11.94
N LEU A 35 -24.68 -4.90 -10.82
CA LEU A 35 -25.88 -5.65 -10.50
C LEU A 35 -27.04 -4.71 -10.10
N PRO A 36 -28.31 -5.18 -10.12
CA PRO A 36 -29.46 -4.34 -9.77
C PRO A 36 -29.40 -3.71 -8.37
N ASN A 37 -28.69 -4.33 -7.43
CA ASN A 37 -28.49 -3.81 -6.08
C ASN A 37 -27.31 -2.80 -5.97
N GLY A 38 -26.63 -2.49 -7.08
CA GLY A 38 -25.51 -1.56 -7.14
C GLY A 38 -24.12 -2.18 -6.95
N LEU A 39 -24.01 -3.48 -6.68
CA LEU A 39 -22.72 -4.18 -6.59
C LEU A 39 -22.02 -4.16 -7.95
N GLU A 40 -20.84 -3.57 -8.00
CA GLU A 40 -19.97 -3.64 -9.18
C GLU A 40 -19.16 -4.94 -9.15
N VAL A 41 -19.21 -5.70 -10.24
CA VAL A 41 -18.56 -7.01 -10.37
C VAL A 41 -17.63 -7.01 -11.56
N VAL A 42 -16.37 -7.44 -11.34
CA VAL A 42 -15.35 -7.60 -12.37
C VAL A 42 -14.85 -9.03 -12.34
N LEU A 43 -14.96 -9.74 -13.46
CA LEU A 43 -14.53 -11.11 -13.64
C LEU A 43 -13.38 -11.19 -14.63
N ALA A 44 -12.32 -11.92 -14.29
CA ALA A 44 -11.22 -12.26 -15.18
C ALA A 44 -11.01 -13.78 -15.17
N GLU A 45 -11.43 -14.44 -16.23
CA GLU A 45 -11.36 -15.89 -16.39
C GLU A 45 -9.94 -16.33 -16.71
N SER A 46 -9.40 -17.28 -15.95
CA SER A 46 -8.04 -17.79 -16.11
C SER A 46 -7.96 -19.27 -15.68
N HIS A 47 -7.72 -20.16 -16.64
CA HIS A 47 -7.67 -21.61 -16.44
C HIS A 47 -6.26 -22.15 -16.18
N THR A 48 -5.30 -21.29 -15.84
CA THR A 48 -3.91 -21.71 -15.58
C THR A 48 -3.79 -22.62 -14.36
N PHE A 49 -4.59 -22.36 -13.33
CA PHE A 49 -4.65 -23.15 -12.11
C PHE A 49 -6.12 -23.36 -11.71
N PRO A 50 -6.52 -24.53 -11.18
CA PRO A 50 -7.89 -24.82 -10.75
C PRO A 50 -8.23 -24.12 -9.43
N LYS A 51 -8.05 -22.81 -9.39
CA LYS A 51 -8.26 -21.92 -8.22
C LYS A 51 -9.08 -20.71 -8.59
N ILE A 52 -9.77 -20.17 -7.61
CA ILE A 52 -10.32 -18.81 -7.67
C ILE A 52 -9.76 -17.97 -6.54
N GLU A 53 -9.68 -16.69 -6.80
CA GLU A 53 -9.44 -15.65 -5.81
C GLU A 53 -10.48 -14.57 -5.99
N ALA A 54 -11.16 -14.18 -4.91
CA ALA A 54 -12.21 -13.18 -4.90
C ALA A 54 -11.92 -12.15 -3.81
N GLU A 55 -12.14 -10.88 -4.13
CA GLU A 55 -11.97 -9.79 -3.16
C GLU A 55 -13.11 -8.78 -3.30
N LEU A 56 -13.78 -8.50 -2.17
CA LEU A 56 -14.74 -7.41 -2.03
C LEU A 56 -14.01 -6.20 -1.49
N PHE A 57 -14.00 -5.13 -2.25
CA PHE A 57 -13.48 -3.83 -1.85
C PHE A 57 -14.64 -2.90 -1.51
N PHE A 58 -14.77 -2.52 -0.26
CA PHE A 58 -15.66 -1.45 0.18
C PHE A 58 -14.94 -0.12 -0.01
N ARG A 59 -15.54 0.83 -0.74
CA ARG A 59 -14.94 2.16 -1.02
C ARG A 59 -14.97 3.09 0.20
N SER A 60 -14.66 2.52 1.36
CA SER A 60 -14.58 3.17 2.67
C SER A 60 -13.50 2.49 3.49
N GLY A 61 -12.47 3.24 3.82
CA GLY A 61 -11.37 2.80 4.68
C GLY A 61 -11.26 3.66 5.93
N ASN A 62 -10.08 3.71 6.51
CA ASN A 62 -9.82 4.48 7.73
C ASN A 62 -10.12 5.97 7.58
N ALA A 63 -9.94 6.57 6.39
CA ALA A 63 -10.21 7.98 6.15
C ALA A 63 -11.69 8.34 6.30
N ALA A 64 -12.62 7.40 6.08
CA ALA A 64 -14.06 7.66 6.17
C ALA A 64 -14.49 8.18 7.55
N THR A 65 -13.83 7.73 8.62
CA THR A 65 -14.16 8.11 10.01
C THR A 65 -12.96 8.65 10.79
N ALA A 66 -11.83 8.92 10.14
CA ALA A 66 -10.56 9.24 10.81
C ALA A 66 -10.66 10.42 11.79
N LEU A 67 -11.46 11.43 11.47
CA LEU A 67 -11.59 12.63 12.31
C LEU A 67 -12.46 12.42 13.56
N GLN A 68 -13.41 11.49 13.53
CA GLN A 68 -14.33 11.21 14.63
C GLN A 68 -13.97 9.94 15.39
N SER A 69 -13.59 8.89 14.64
CA SER A 69 -13.37 7.55 15.17
C SER A 69 -12.20 6.85 14.43
N PRO A 70 -10.95 7.30 14.66
CA PRO A 70 -9.76 6.75 13.99
C PRO A 70 -9.63 5.25 14.23
N GLY A 71 -9.31 4.47 13.17
CA GLY A 71 -9.13 3.02 13.26
C GLY A 71 -10.41 2.19 13.37
N LEU A 72 -11.59 2.83 13.34
CA LEU A 72 -12.87 2.11 13.40
C LEU A 72 -13.06 1.15 12.22
N ALA A 73 -12.65 1.57 11.02
CA ALA A 73 -12.69 0.70 9.83
C ALA A 73 -11.82 -0.56 9.99
N GLU A 74 -10.61 -0.40 10.52
CA GLU A 74 -9.68 -1.50 10.76
C GLU A 74 -10.21 -2.48 11.82
N MET A 75 -10.73 -1.96 12.94
CA MET A 75 -11.35 -2.80 13.96
C MET A 75 -12.58 -3.54 13.41
N THR A 76 -13.42 -2.87 12.61
CA THR A 76 -14.57 -3.49 11.97
C THR A 76 -14.14 -4.62 11.05
N ALA A 77 -13.16 -4.41 10.17
CA ALA A 77 -12.61 -5.43 9.28
C ALA A 77 -12.07 -6.64 10.08
N SER A 78 -11.42 -6.39 11.22
CA SER A 78 -10.89 -7.45 12.09
C SER A 78 -11.98 -8.29 12.76
N VAL A 79 -13.10 -7.67 13.16
CA VAL A 79 -14.19 -8.37 13.86
C VAL A 79 -15.15 -9.06 12.89
N VAL A 80 -15.39 -8.50 11.68
CA VAL A 80 -16.29 -9.07 10.66
C VAL A 80 -16.03 -10.57 10.40
N ARG A 81 -14.75 -10.98 10.36
CA ARG A 81 -14.36 -12.37 10.10
C ARG A 81 -14.58 -13.34 11.27
N THR A 82 -15.03 -12.87 12.43
CA THR A 82 -15.12 -13.69 13.65
C THR A 82 -16.48 -14.32 13.90
N GLY A 83 -17.49 -14.00 13.09
CA GLY A 83 -18.81 -14.62 13.18
C GLY A 83 -19.83 -13.93 12.31
N THR A 84 -20.84 -14.69 11.89
CA THR A 84 -22.03 -14.22 11.19
C THR A 84 -23.28 -14.65 11.93
N LEU A 85 -24.47 -14.25 11.46
CA LEU A 85 -25.73 -14.75 12.00
C LEU A 85 -25.89 -16.27 11.79
N HIS A 86 -25.14 -16.85 10.86
CA HIS A 86 -25.25 -18.26 10.45
C HIS A 86 -24.06 -19.12 10.88
N ARG A 87 -22.91 -18.51 11.19
CA ARG A 87 -21.64 -19.21 11.48
C ARG A 87 -20.94 -18.61 12.68
N THR A 88 -20.55 -19.44 13.62
CA THR A 88 -19.59 -19.05 14.66
C THR A 88 -18.18 -18.94 14.05
N ARG A 89 -17.24 -18.29 14.73
CA ARG A 89 -15.83 -18.24 14.33
C ARG A 89 -15.25 -19.64 14.06
N ARG A 90 -15.57 -20.59 14.95
CA ARG A 90 -15.11 -21.98 14.81
C ARG A 90 -15.65 -22.62 13.53
N ALA A 91 -16.93 -22.42 13.22
CA ALA A 91 -17.54 -22.92 11.97
C ALA A 91 -16.89 -22.32 10.73
N ILE A 92 -16.61 -21.00 10.73
CA ILE A 92 -15.87 -20.34 9.65
C ILE A 92 -14.49 -20.98 9.44
N GLU A 93 -13.73 -21.22 10.50
CA GLU A 93 -12.40 -21.85 10.42
C GLU A 93 -12.49 -23.32 9.95
N GLU A 94 -13.55 -24.05 10.31
CA GLU A 94 -13.82 -25.41 9.85
C GLU A 94 -14.20 -25.45 8.37
N ASP A 95 -15.07 -24.54 7.91
CA ASP A 95 -15.42 -24.36 6.50
C ASP A 95 -14.19 -24.06 5.66
N LEU A 96 -13.36 -23.09 6.08
CA LEU A 96 -12.12 -22.73 5.39
C LEU A 96 -11.15 -23.92 5.26
N ARG A 97 -10.95 -24.67 6.34
CA ARG A 97 -10.11 -25.87 6.31
C ARG A 97 -10.65 -26.95 5.38
N SER A 98 -11.96 -27.17 5.39
CA SER A 98 -12.59 -28.19 4.54
C SER A 98 -12.47 -27.87 3.05
N MET A 99 -12.43 -26.58 2.69
CA MET A 99 -12.26 -26.08 1.32
C MET A 99 -10.81 -25.79 0.94
N GLY A 100 -9.84 -25.97 1.86
CA GLY A 100 -8.43 -25.56 1.64
C GLY A 100 -8.30 -24.06 1.34
N ALA A 101 -9.19 -23.25 1.93
CA ALA A 101 -9.32 -21.84 1.61
C ALA A 101 -8.59 -20.92 2.59
N ASN A 102 -8.24 -19.73 2.11
CA ASN A 102 -7.70 -18.65 2.94
C ASN A 102 -8.65 -17.46 2.91
N LEU A 103 -8.89 -16.87 4.07
CA LEU A 103 -9.74 -15.69 4.27
C LEU A 103 -8.91 -14.56 4.89
N GLY A 104 -8.96 -13.38 4.29
CA GLY A 104 -8.33 -12.15 4.78
C GLY A 104 -9.35 -11.02 4.92
N THR A 105 -9.09 -10.12 5.87
CA THR A 105 -9.80 -8.84 5.98
C THR A 105 -8.81 -7.73 6.24
N THR A 106 -8.97 -6.59 5.59
CA THR A 106 -8.06 -5.43 5.71
C THR A 106 -8.83 -4.11 5.68
N ALA A 107 -8.22 -3.06 6.22
CA ALA A 107 -8.67 -1.70 6.00
C ALA A 107 -7.45 -0.80 5.77
N GLY A 108 -7.40 -0.19 4.59
CA GLY A 108 -6.44 0.85 4.21
C GLY A 108 -7.00 2.24 4.47
N ALA A 109 -6.37 3.26 3.87
CA ALA A 109 -6.86 4.64 4.00
C ALA A 109 -8.23 4.81 3.33
N ASP A 110 -8.37 4.36 2.08
CA ASP A 110 -9.55 4.64 1.25
C ASP A 110 -10.52 3.46 1.12
N THR A 111 -10.07 2.24 1.43
CA THR A 111 -10.85 1.01 1.22
C THR A 111 -10.69 0.05 2.38
N SER A 112 -11.77 -0.70 2.67
CA SER A 112 -11.71 -1.96 3.42
C SER A 112 -11.92 -3.12 2.46
N ALA A 113 -11.43 -4.32 2.79
CA ALA A 113 -11.60 -5.48 1.92
C ALA A 113 -11.83 -6.78 2.68
N ILE A 114 -12.55 -7.70 2.04
CA ILE A 114 -12.67 -9.12 2.40
C ILE A 114 -12.13 -9.91 1.21
N SER A 115 -11.05 -10.66 1.40
CA SER A 115 -10.45 -11.53 0.38
C SER A 115 -10.63 -12.99 0.72
N ILE A 116 -10.88 -13.82 -0.28
CA ILE A 116 -10.94 -15.28 -0.14
C ILE A 116 -10.28 -15.94 -1.35
N SER A 117 -9.53 -17.01 -1.09
CA SER A 117 -8.96 -17.83 -2.15
C SER A 117 -9.11 -19.31 -1.83
N GLY A 118 -9.30 -20.14 -2.86
CA GLY A 118 -9.44 -21.59 -2.71
C GLY A 118 -9.54 -22.30 -4.06
N LEU A 119 -9.80 -23.61 -4.04
CA LEU A 119 -10.02 -24.38 -5.26
C LEU A 119 -11.31 -23.98 -5.97
N ALA A 120 -11.30 -23.99 -7.30
CA ALA A 120 -12.44 -23.58 -8.13
C ALA A 120 -13.69 -24.44 -7.89
N GLU A 121 -13.55 -25.70 -7.54
CA GLU A 121 -14.66 -26.59 -7.21
C GLU A 121 -15.50 -26.12 -5.99
N PHE A 122 -14.90 -25.34 -5.09
CA PHE A 122 -15.54 -24.76 -3.92
C PHE A 122 -16.05 -23.33 -4.14
N ALA A 123 -16.00 -22.81 -5.38
CA ALA A 123 -16.37 -21.41 -5.69
C ALA A 123 -17.67 -20.95 -5.04
N LYS A 124 -18.73 -21.79 -5.08
CA LYS A 124 -20.01 -21.49 -4.45
C LYS A 124 -19.88 -21.30 -2.93
N GLY A 125 -19.24 -22.24 -2.22
CA GLY A 125 -19.05 -22.16 -0.77
C GLY A 125 -18.20 -20.98 -0.34
N LEU A 126 -17.16 -20.67 -1.10
CA LEU A 126 -16.29 -19.50 -0.88
C LEU A 126 -17.08 -18.19 -1.00
N LEU A 127 -17.91 -18.04 -2.05
CA LEU A 127 -18.72 -16.84 -2.27
C LEU A 127 -19.87 -16.71 -1.27
N GLU A 128 -20.49 -17.81 -0.86
CA GLU A 128 -21.50 -17.83 0.20
C GLU A 128 -20.92 -17.35 1.53
N LEU A 129 -19.70 -17.81 1.90
CA LEU A 129 -19.00 -17.34 3.11
C LEU A 129 -18.70 -15.84 3.05
N VAL A 130 -18.16 -15.37 1.93
CA VAL A 130 -17.87 -13.93 1.75
C VAL A 130 -19.14 -13.09 1.80
N SER A 131 -20.23 -13.57 1.21
CA SER A 131 -21.54 -12.91 1.27
C SER A 131 -22.07 -12.81 2.71
N ASP A 132 -21.98 -13.90 3.49
CA ASP A 132 -22.38 -13.87 4.90
C ASP A 132 -21.57 -12.84 5.70
N LEU A 133 -20.24 -12.78 5.49
CA LEU A 133 -19.39 -11.81 6.17
C LEU A 133 -19.71 -10.36 5.77
N ALA A 134 -20.06 -10.13 4.50
CA ALA A 134 -20.37 -8.79 3.99
C ALA A 134 -21.77 -8.29 4.39
N ARG A 135 -22.71 -9.19 4.72
CA ARG A 135 -24.12 -8.86 4.94
C ARG A 135 -24.60 -9.11 6.36
N ASP A 136 -24.10 -10.18 6.97
CA ASP A 136 -24.69 -10.80 8.15
C ASP A 136 -23.67 -11.01 9.29
N ALA A 137 -22.60 -10.17 9.35
CA ALA A 137 -21.63 -10.24 10.44
C ALA A 137 -22.29 -9.99 11.80
N SER A 138 -22.03 -10.85 12.78
CA SER A 138 -22.72 -10.84 14.08
C SER A 138 -22.01 -10.04 15.17
N PHE A 139 -20.72 -9.73 15.00
CA PHE A 139 -19.90 -9.01 15.98
C PHE A 139 -20.00 -9.61 17.39
N PRO A 140 -19.55 -10.86 17.63
CA PRO A 140 -19.64 -11.48 18.96
C PRO A 140 -18.89 -10.65 20.01
N ASP A 141 -19.49 -10.51 21.21
CA ASP A 141 -18.96 -9.64 22.27
C ASP A 141 -17.56 -10.08 22.75
N ASP A 142 -17.35 -11.37 22.91
CA ASP A 142 -16.09 -11.96 23.34
C ASP A 142 -14.96 -11.74 22.30
N GLU A 143 -15.30 -11.84 21.00
CA GLU A 143 -14.35 -11.58 19.91
C GLU A 143 -14.05 -10.08 19.78
N PHE A 144 -15.06 -9.22 19.90
CA PHE A 144 -14.85 -7.78 19.94
C PHE A 144 -13.87 -7.38 21.07
N GLU A 145 -14.12 -7.88 22.31
CA GLU A 145 -13.27 -7.58 23.45
C GLU A 145 -11.85 -8.15 23.27
N ARG A 146 -11.72 -9.32 22.66
CA ARG A 146 -10.42 -9.91 22.35
C ARG A 146 -9.64 -9.06 21.36
N ILE A 147 -10.28 -8.65 20.25
CA ILE A 147 -9.68 -7.84 19.18
C ILE A 147 -9.34 -6.44 19.73
N ARG A 148 -10.23 -5.83 20.53
CA ARG A 148 -9.96 -4.53 21.17
C ARG A 148 -8.69 -4.55 22.00
N ARG A 149 -8.51 -5.57 22.87
CA ARG A 149 -7.29 -5.75 23.65
C ARG A 149 -6.07 -5.98 22.78
N GLN A 150 -6.19 -6.82 21.75
CA GLN A 150 -5.11 -7.06 20.81
C GLN A 150 -4.68 -5.76 20.10
N LYS A 151 -5.63 -4.93 19.64
CA LYS A 151 -5.31 -3.66 18.98
C LYS A 151 -4.59 -2.67 19.91
N ILE A 152 -4.95 -2.63 21.19
CA ILE A 152 -4.25 -1.80 22.19
C ILE A 152 -2.79 -2.24 22.33
N GLU A 153 -2.53 -3.55 22.44
CA GLU A 153 -1.15 -4.06 22.52
C GLU A 153 -0.35 -3.80 21.23
N GLU A 154 -0.98 -3.96 20.06
CA GLU A 154 -0.37 -3.62 18.78
C GLU A 154 0.03 -2.13 18.72
N LEU A 155 -0.86 -1.23 19.14
CA LEU A 155 -0.57 0.21 19.18
C LEU A 155 0.58 0.56 20.11
N ARG A 156 0.71 -0.12 21.25
CA ARG A 156 1.85 0.06 22.18
C ARG A 156 3.16 -0.32 21.52
N ILE A 157 3.17 -1.44 20.80
CA ILE A 157 4.35 -1.91 20.07
C ILE A 157 4.69 -0.94 18.93
N GLU A 158 3.70 -0.53 18.12
CA GLU A 158 3.89 0.41 17.01
C GLU A 158 4.44 1.75 17.52
N ARG A 159 3.86 2.32 18.58
CA ARG A 159 4.29 3.61 19.15
C ARG A 159 5.64 3.55 19.88
N ALA A 160 6.16 2.38 20.14
CA ALA A 160 7.54 2.19 20.62
C ALA A 160 8.57 2.22 19.47
N THR A 161 8.13 2.23 18.19
CA THR A 161 9.04 2.21 17.05
C THR A 161 9.26 3.62 16.48
N PRO A 162 10.54 4.05 16.31
CA PRO A 162 10.86 5.36 15.73
C PRO A 162 10.22 5.59 14.36
N GLY A 163 10.18 4.55 13.50
CA GLY A 163 9.63 4.62 12.14
C GLY A 163 8.13 4.91 12.10
N PHE A 164 7.36 4.33 13.04
CA PHE A 164 5.93 4.63 13.16
C PHE A 164 5.70 6.08 13.55
N LEU A 165 6.37 6.56 14.60
CA LEU A 165 6.23 7.93 15.09
C LEU A 165 6.64 8.96 14.03
N ALA A 166 7.74 8.69 13.30
CA ALA A 166 8.18 9.55 12.22
C ALA A 166 7.15 9.58 11.07
N SER A 167 6.55 8.44 10.71
CA SER A 167 5.52 8.33 9.68
C SER A 167 4.24 9.07 10.09
N GLU A 168 3.79 8.89 11.33
CA GLU A 168 2.62 9.59 11.88
C GLU A 168 2.84 11.09 11.85
N ARG A 169 4.01 11.56 12.27
CA ARG A 169 4.34 12.98 12.26
C ARG A 169 4.39 13.55 10.86
N LEU A 170 5.03 12.85 9.92
CA LEU A 170 5.07 13.27 8.52
C LEU A 170 3.67 13.39 7.92
N ARG A 171 2.79 12.42 8.18
CA ARG A 171 1.41 12.44 7.68
C ARG A 171 0.63 13.63 8.26
N ARG A 172 0.73 13.88 9.56
CA ARG A 172 0.13 15.07 10.20
C ARG A 172 0.65 16.38 9.59
N THR A 173 1.94 16.46 9.32
CA THR A 173 2.55 17.62 8.68
C THR A 173 2.01 17.85 7.27
N LEU A 174 2.02 16.80 6.43
CA LEU A 174 1.64 16.94 5.03
C LEU A 174 0.13 17.18 4.82
N PHE A 175 -0.71 16.65 5.70
CA PHE A 175 -2.16 16.62 5.50
C PHE A 175 -2.96 17.47 6.52
N GLY A 176 -2.35 17.91 7.62
CA GLY A 176 -2.99 18.81 8.58
C GLY A 176 -4.26 18.23 9.19
N VAL A 177 -5.40 18.85 8.88
CA VAL A 177 -6.73 18.43 9.35
C VAL A 177 -7.45 17.46 8.40
N HIS A 178 -6.82 17.09 7.29
CA HIS A 178 -7.38 16.11 6.36
C HIS A 178 -7.37 14.70 6.99
N PRO A 179 -8.36 13.83 6.73
CA PRO A 179 -8.38 12.45 7.24
C PRO A 179 -7.10 11.65 7.03
N TYR A 180 -6.38 11.89 5.93
CA TYR A 180 -5.09 11.24 5.65
C TYR A 180 -3.95 11.60 6.62
N ALA A 181 -4.12 12.61 7.46
CA ALA A 181 -3.17 12.95 8.51
C ALA A 181 -3.13 11.90 9.63
N ILE A 182 -4.22 11.14 9.80
CA ILE A 182 -4.39 10.18 10.89
C ILE A 182 -4.12 8.77 10.37
N ILE A 183 -3.07 8.12 10.85
CA ILE A 183 -2.68 6.77 10.41
C ILE A 183 -3.03 5.69 11.43
N ALA A 184 -3.28 6.07 12.68
CA ALA A 184 -3.70 5.15 13.73
C ALA A 184 -4.51 5.88 14.82
N PRO A 185 -5.37 5.16 15.58
CA PRO A 185 -6.02 5.68 16.77
C PRO A 185 -5.04 5.82 17.94
N THR A 186 -5.47 6.49 19.00
CA THR A 186 -4.85 6.38 20.33
C THR A 186 -5.43 5.20 21.09
N GLU A 187 -4.70 4.71 22.12
CA GLU A 187 -5.22 3.66 23.01
C GLU A 187 -6.56 4.05 23.63
N ALA A 188 -6.68 5.29 24.15
CA ALA A 188 -7.92 5.80 24.73
C ALA A 188 -9.09 5.82 23.75
N GLN A 189 -8.85 6.09 22.47
CA GLN A 189 -9.90 6.00 21.44
C GLN A 189 -10.35 4.55 21.27
N VAL A 190 -9.42 3.60 21.15
CA VAL A 190 -9.75 2.17 21.03
C VAL A 190 -10.48 1.66 22.27
N GLU A 191 -10.07 2.09 23.49
CA GLU A 191 -10.76 1.76 24.73
C GLU A 191 -12.19 2.28 24.80
N SER A 192 -12.46 3.45 24.19
CA SER A 192 -13.78 4.08 24.15
C SER A 192 -14.75 3.37 23.20
N TYR A 193 -14.27 2.58 22.22
CA TYR A 193 -15.11 1.93 21.24
C TYR A 193 -15.96 0.82 21.86
N ARG A 194 -17.18 0.76 21.40
CA ARG A 194 -18.15 -0.26 21.73
C ARG A 194 -18.51 -1.06 20.48
N ARG A 195 -19.01 -2.26 20.64
CA ARG A 195 -19.46 -3.11 19.55
C ARG A 195 -20.42 -2.38 18.62
N GLU A 196 -21.32 -1.58 19.16
CA GLU A 196 -22.33 -0.81 18.42
C GLU A 196 -21.70 0.22 17.46
N ASN A 197 -20.50 0.74 17.78
CA ASN A 197 -19.79 1.62 16.87
C ASN A 197 -19.32 0.87 15.60
N LEU A 198 -18.82 -0.35 15.79
CA LEU A 198 -18.40 -1.19 14.67
C LEU A 198 -19.62 -1.63 13.83
N GLN A 199 -20.72 -2.00 14.48
CA GLN A 199 -21.96 -2.36 13.80
C GLN A 199 -22.53 -1.17 13.00
N ALA A 200 -22.51 0.04 13.54
CA ALA A 200 -22.96 1.24 12.84
C ALA A 200 -22.09 1.49 11.59
N TYR A 201 -20.75 1.43 11.74
CA TYR A 201 -19.81 1.56 10.62
C TYR A 201 -20.07 0.49 9.56
N TYR A 202 -20.25 -0.78 9.96
CA TYR A 202 -20.52 -1.88 9.06
C TYR A 202 -21.82 -1.67 8.27
N HIS A 203 -22.91 -1.33 8.92
CA HIS A 203 -24.21 -1.09 8.25
C HIS A 203 -24.17 0.10 7.28
N GLU A 204 -23.37 1.13 7.58
CA GLU A 204 -23.23 2.29 6.72
C GLU A 204 -22.30 2.03 5.51
N HIS A 205 -21.21 1.29 5.70
CA HIS A 205 -20.15 1.21 4.71
C HIS A 205 -20.07 -0.12 3.95
N TYR A 206 -20.56 -1.24 4.54
CA TYR A 206 -20.58 -2.55 3.89
C TYR A 206 -21.90 -2.73 3.14
N THR A 207 -22.06 -1.99 2.06
CA THR A 207 -23.28 -1.97 1.24
C THR A 207 -22.94 -2.29 -0.22
N PRO A 208 -23.85 -2.91 -0.99
CA PRO A 208 -23.53 -3.30 -2.36
C PRO A 208 -23.20 -2.11 -3.25
N ALA A 209 -23.89 -0.98 -3.11
CA ALA A 209 -23.62 0.22 -3.90
C ALA A 209 -22.28 0.90 -3.57
N ASN A 210 -21.64 0.52 -2.46
CA ASN A 210 -20.29 0.97 -2.06
C ASN A 210 -19.20 -0.05 -2.39
N THR A 211 -19.55 -1.18 -3.04
CA THR A 211 -18.66 -2.35 -3.15
C THR A 211 -18.30 -2.68 -4.58
N LEU A 212 -17.04 -3.04 -4.76
CA LEU A 212 -16.46 -3.65 -5.95
C LEU A 212 -16.07 -5.08 -5.62
N LEU A 213 -16.62 -6.06 -6.32
CA LEU A 213 -16.20 -7.46 -6.27
C LEU A 213 -15.34 -7.78 -7.48
N ILE A 214 -14.11 -8.24 -7.24
CA ILE A 214 -13.23 -8.74 -8.30
C ILE A 214 -13.02 -10.23 -8.07
N ILE A 215 -13.18 -11.04 -9.12
CA ILE A 215 -12.87 -12.48 -9.09
C ILE A 215 -11.96 -12.82 -10.26
N VAL A 216 -10.86 -13.49 -9.96
CA VAL A 216 -9.91 -14.01 -10.94
C VAL A 216 -9.76 -15.50 -10.73
N GLY A 217 -9.79 -16.30 -11.80
CA GLY A 217 -9.52 -17.73 -11.70
C GLY A 217 -10.23 -18.63 -12.69
N ASP A 218 -10.31 -19.91 -12.31
CA ASP A 218 -10.86 -20.97 -13.15
C ASP A 218 -12.37 -21.11 -12.98
N PHE A 219 -13.11 -20.47 -13.87
CA PHE A 219 -14.57 -20.48 -13.92
C PHE A 219 -15.07 -20.11 -15.33
N ASN A 220 -16.35 -20.43 -15.61
CA ASN A 220 -17.05 -19.85 -16.75
C ASN A 220 -17.67 -18.51 -16.35
N THR A 221 -17.41 -17.48 -17.13
CA THR A 221 -17.84 -16.10 -16.84
C THR A 221 -19.37 -15.97 -16.71
N ALA A 222 -20.16 -16.62 -17.58
CA ALA A 222 -21.62 -16.50 -17.56
C ALA A 222 -22.22 -17.20 -16.32
N GLU A 223 -21.73 -18.39 -15.99
CA GLU A 223 -22.12 -19.15 -14.81
C GLU A 223 -21.75 -18.43 -13.52
N MET A 224 -20.55 -17.81 -13.49
CA MET A 224 -20.09 -17.06 -12.32
C MET A 224 -20.96 -15.82 -12.08
N PHE A 225 -21.35 -15.05 -13.12
CA PHE A 225 -22.30 -13.94 -12.95
C PHE A 225 -23.65 -14.43 -12.40
N ALA A 226 -24.20 -15.53 -12.92
CA ALA A 226 -25.47 -16.08 -12.43
C ALA A 226 -25.37 -16.52 -10.96
N LEU A 227 -24.24 -17.11 -10.57
CA LEU A 227 -23.96 -17.50 -9.19
C LEU A 227 -23.89 -16.28 -8.26
N ILE A 228 -23.16 -15.22 -8.64
CA ILE A 228 -23.02 -13.99 -7.88
C ILE A 228 -24.38 -13.29 -7.73
N GLU A 229 -25.14 -13.14 -8.82
CA GLU A 229 -26.47 -12.56 -8.78
C GLU A 229 -27.38 -13.31 -7.78
N LYS A 230 -27.34 -14.65 -7.78
CA LYS A 230 -28.11 -15.46 -6.84
C LYS A 230 -27.68 -15.25 -5.38
N ILE A 231 -26.36 -15.24 -5.12
CA ILE A 231 -25.81 -15.14 -3.75
C ILE A 231 -26.01 -13.74 -3.17
N PHE A 232 -25.80 -12.69 -3.96
CA PHE A 232 -25.81 -11.31 -3.49
C PHE A 232 -27.14 -10.57 -3.73
N SER A 233 -28.16 -11.21 -4.32
CA SER A 233 -29.46 -10.59 -4.66
C SER A 233 -30.20 -9.98 -3.46
N GLY A 234 -30.12 -10.58 -2.28
CA GLY A 234 -30.77 -10.09 -1.06
C GLY A 234 -29.98 -9.01 -0.31
N TRP A 235 -28.78 -8.63 -0.80
CA TRP A 235 -27.98 -7.58 -0.19
C TRP A 235 -28.42 -6.20 -0.69
N SER A 236 -28.72 -5.28 0.23
CA SER A 236 -29.22 -3.94 -0.09
C SER A 236 -28.50 -2.87 0.72
N GLY A 237 -28.55 -1.64 0.27
CA GLY A 237 -27.94 -0.49 0.92
C GLY A 237 -27.39 0.49 -0.10
N LEU A 238 -27.37 1.77 0.26
CA LEU A 238 -26.84 2.84 -0.57
C LEU A 238 -25.36 3.08 -0.25
N ALA A 239 -24.62 3.64 -1.19
CA ALA A 239 -23.27 4.12 -0.91
C ALA A 239 -23.30 5.25 0.13
N PRO A 240 -22.38 5.25 1.12
CA PRO A 240 -22.29 6.31 2.10
C PRO A 240 -21.95 7.65 1.43
N ARG A 241 -22.36 8.74 2.06
CA ARG A 241 -22.02 10.09 1.57
C ARG A 241 -20.53 10.34 1.76
N LYS A 242 -19.80 10.62 0.69
CA LYS A 242 -18.41 11.06 0.78
C LYS A 242 -18.34 12.45 1.41
N THR A 243 -17.56 12.57 2.47
CA THR A 243 -17.16 13.86 3.02
C THR A 243 -15.86 14.27 2.35
N SER A 244 -15.90 15.30 1.52
CA SER A 244 -14.72 15.80 0.80
C SER A 244 -14.26 17.14 1.36
N GLY A 245 -12.98 17.44 1.22
CA GLY A 245 -12.52 18.80 1.08
C GLY A 245 -12.00 19.52 2.33
N ALA A 246 -11.23 18.85 3.19
CA ALA A 246 -10.38 19.61 4.10
C ALA A 246 -9.25 20.29 3.32
N GLU A 247 -9.06 21.61 3.58
CA GLU A 247 -7.96 22.34 2.98
C GLU A 247 -6.61 21.80 3.47
N LEU A 248 -5.70 21.57 2.55
CA LEU A 248 -4.39 21.03 2.86
C LEU A 248 -3.40 22.15 3.23
N PRO A 249 -2.51 21.92 4.21
CA PRO A 249 -1.51 22.90 4.59
C PRO A 249 -0.56 23.20 3.43
N THR A 250 -0.18 24.47 3.29
CA THR A 250 0.85 24.91 2.34
C THR A 250 2.15 25.09 3.09
N HIS A 251 3.20 24.40 2.65
CA HIS A 251 4.54 24.50 3.22
C HIS A 251 5.41 25.41 2.37
N ARG A 252 6.08 26.37 3.03
CA ARG A 252 7.10 27.23 2.41
C ARG A 252 8.41 27.04 3.18
N GLY A 253 9.45 26.62 2.46
CA GLY A 253 10.74 26.28 3.06
C GLY A 253 10.72 24.90 3.75
N ARG A 254 11.94 24.41 4.01
CA ARG A 254 12.16 23.18 4.79
C ARG A 254 11.83 23.42 6.25
N ARG A 255 11.34 22.40 6.93
CA ARG A 255 11.18 22.34 8.39
C ARG A 255 11.70 21.02 8.88
N VAL A 256 12.32 21.01 10.05
CA VAL A 256 12.75 19.80 10.74
C VAL A 256 11.86 19.60 11.96
N GLN A 257 11.29 18.43 12.10
CA GLN A 257 10.53 17.98 13.24
C GLN A 257 11.26 16.80 13.86
N LEU A 258 11.76 17.00 15.09
CA LEU A 258 12.55 16.00 15.80
C LEU A 258 11.72 15.40 16.92
N ILE A 259 11.50 14.09 16.87
CA ILE A 259 10.84 13.33 17.93
C ILE A 259 11.92 12.73 18.82
N HIS A 260 11.90 13.12 20.10
CA HIS A 260 12.86 12.67 21.07
C HIS A 260 12.55 11.27 21.60
N LEU A 261 13.47 10.35 21.39
CA LEU A 261 13.43 8.98 21.86
C LEU A 261 14.75 8.68 22.61
N PRO A 262 14.78 8.86 23.93
CA PRO A 262 16.01 8.74 24.70
C PRO A 262 16.66 7.37 24.57
N GLY A 263 17.98 7.35 24.40
CA GLY A 263 18.79 6.12 24.39
C GLY A 263 18.65 5.27 23.13
N THR A 264 17.96 5.73 22.08
CA THR A 264 17.94 5.02 20.80
C THR A 264 19.29 5.10 20.11
N VAL A 265 19.78 3.97 19.59
CA VAL A 265 21.06 3.86 18.89
C VAL A 265 20.96 4.08 17.37
N GLN A 266 19.72 4.07 16.87
CA GLN A 266 19.40 4.37 15.48
C GLN A 266 18.35 5.47 15.41
N THR A 267 18.47 6.29 14.39
CA THR A 267 17.57 7.40 14.07
C THR A 267 16.84 7.10 12.78
N GLU A 268 15.52 7.25 12.81
CA GLU A 268 14.70 7.28 11.60
C GLU A 268 14.73 8.68 10.98
N VAL A 269 15.01 8.74 9.69
CA VAL A 269 15.05 9.96 8.90
C VAL A 269 14.03 9.84 7.77
N LEU A 270 13.04 10.74 7.75
CA LEU A 270 12.05 10.86 6.69
C LEU A 270 12.10 12.24 6.06
N ILE A 271 12.02 12.28 4.73
CA ILE A 271 11.75 13.51 3.96
C ILE A 271 10.43 13.31 3.23
N GLY A 272 9.55 14.29 3.22
CA GLY A 272 8.28 14.15 2.51
C GLY A 272 7.74 15.42 1.90
N ASN A 273 6.97 15.22 0.83
CA ASN A 273 6.19 16.25 0.14
C ASN A 273 4.82 15.68 -0.22
N ARG A 274 3.84 16.54 -0.47
CA ARG A 274 2.63 16.12 -1.17
C ARG A 274 2.96 15.72 -2.60
N ALA A 275 2.20 14.80 -3.14
CA ALA A 275 2.35 14.33 -4.50
C ALA A 275 0.98 14.23 -5.21
N ILE A 276 1.02 13.82 -6.44
CA ILE A 276 -0.14 13.69 -7.34
C ILE A 276 -0.88 12.36 -7.13
N THR A 277 -2.13 12.31 -7.59
CA THR A 277 -2.93 11.09 -7.65
C THR A 277 -2.61 10.28 -8.92
N ARG A 278 -3.12 9.05 -9.00
CA ARG A 278 -2.92 8.18 -10.18
C ARG A 278 -3.53 8.70 -11.48
N LEU A 279 -4.55 9.55 -11.39
CA LEU A 279 -5.20 10.16 -12.57
C LEU A 279 -4.40 11.31 -13.16
N HIS A 280 -3.37 11.80 -12.48
CA HIS A 280 -2.58 12.92 -12.98
C HIS A 280 -1.76 12.53 -14.23
N PRO A 281 -1.68 13.36 -15.27
CA PRO A 281 -0.93 13.07 -16.50
C PRO A 281 0.55 12.73 -16.29
N ASP A 282 1.18 13.31 -15.27
CA ASP A 282 2.60 13.05 -14.94
C ASP A 282 2.82 11.76 -14.13
N TRP A 283 1.77 10.96 -13.85
CA TRP A 283 1.90 9.80 -12.98
C TRP A 283 3.01 8.84 -13.42
N PHE A 284 3.02 8.42 -14.67
CA PHE A 284 4.04 7.48 -15.20
C PHE A 284 5.44 8.08 -15.16
N ARG A 285 5.59 9.37 -15.47
CA ARG A 285 6.86 10.09 -15.38
C ARG A 285 7.38 10.11 -13.95
N LEU A 286 6.50 10.41 -12.99
CA LEU A 286 6.86 10.49 -11.57
C LEU A 286 7.25 9.13 -10.99
N VAL A 287 6.51 8.06 -11.30
CA VAL A 287 6.86 6.72 -10.76
C VAL A 287 8.15 6.18 -11.39
N LEU A 288 8.44 6.50 -12.65
CA LEU A 288 9.73 6.16 -13.27
C LEU A 288 10.88 6.97 -12.64
N ALA A 289 10.70 8.27 -12.44
CA ALA A 289 11.67 9.10 -11.73
C ALA A 289 11.93 8.59 -10.30
N ASN A 290 10.87 8.19 -9.58
CA ASN A 290 11.00 7.60 -8.25
C ASN A 290 11.72 6.24 -8.28
N SER A 291 11.49 5.42 -9.29
CA SER A 291 12.20 4.13 -9.45
C SER A 291 13.71 4.33 -9.54
N ILE A 292 14.16 5.31 -10.34
CA ILE A 292 15.58 5.67 -10.49
C ILE A 292 16.13 6.28 -9.21
N PHE A 293 15.36 7.15 -8.55
CA PHE A 293 15.80 7.89 -7.37
C PHE A 293 16.01 6.98 -6.15
N GLY A 294 14.98 6.21 -5.75
CA GLY A 294 15.02 5.42 -4.53
C GLY A 294 14.01 4.28 -4.46
N GLY A 295 13.22 4.05 -5.53
CA GLY A 295 12.16 3.04 -5.57
C GLY A 295 12.66 1.64 -5.97
N ALA A 296 13.81 1.52 -6.64
CA ALA A 296 14.39 0.25 -7.05
C ALA A 296 15.63 -0.10 -6.22
N PHE A 297 15.98 -1.39 -6.19
CA PHE A 297 17.15 -1.87 -5.45
C PHE A 297 18.48 -1.29 -5.95
N ASN A 298 18.59 -1.00 -7.25
CA ASN A 298 19.74 -0.36 -7.88
C ASN A 298 19.57 1.16 -8.07
N SER A 299 18.69 1.78 -7.29
CA SER A 299 18.42 3.22 -7.33
C SER A 299 19.59 4.05 -6.82
N ARG A 300 19.58 5.36 -7.14
CA ARG A 300 20.64 6.30 -6.72
C ARG A 300 20.81 6.35 -5.20
N LEU A 301 19.72 6.34 -4.42
CA LEU A 301 19.78 6.31 -2.95
C LEU A 301 20.49 5.04 -2.44
N VAL A 302 20.14 3.88 -3.00
CA VAL A 302 20.76 2.61 -2.58
C VAL A 302 22.25 2.61 -2.95
N MET A 303 22.60 2.97 -4.17
CA MET A 303 24.00 2.99 -4.63
C MET A 303 24.85 4.00 -3.86
N ASN A 304 24.30 5.17 -3.52
CA ASN A 304 25.01 6.19 -2.76
C ASN A 304 25.09 5.83 -1.26
N ILE A 305 23.93 5.77 -0.60
CA ILE A 305 23.84 5.75 0.88
C ILE A 305 24.18 4.37 1.44
N ARG A 306 23.79 3.28 0.74
CA ARG A 306 24.08 1.91 1.16
C ARG A 306 25.42 1.42 0.66
N GLU A 307 25.62 1.37 -0.68
CA GLU A 307 26.77 0.69 -1.26
C GLU A 307 28.07 1.50 -1.11
N GLN A 308 28.03 2.82 -1.33
CA GLN A 308 29.23 3.65 -1.27
C GLN A 308 29.54 4.16 0.15
N LYS A 309 28.52 4.56 0.92
CA LYS A 309 28.68 5.19 2.22
C LYS A 309 28.49 4.24 3.40
N GLY A 310 27.71 3.17 3.25
CA GLY A 310 27.44 2.21 4.32
C GLY A 310 26.65 2.81 5.50
N TYR A 311 25.85 3.87 5.28
CA TYR A 311 25.13 4.53 6.38
C TYR A 311 23.88 3.77 6.81
N THR A 312 23.23 3.07 5.90
CA THR A 312 22.02 2.27 6.17
C THR A 312 21.91 1.09 5.22
N TYR A 313 21.14 0.08 5.63
CA TYR A 313 20.88 -1.10 4.80
C TYR A 313 19.77 -0.88 3.76
N SER A 314 18.75 -0.06 4.04
CA SER A 314 17.56 0.04 3.20
C SER A 314 17.05 1.48 3.02
N PRO A 315 17.84 2.36 2.39
CA PRO A 315 17.33 3.66 1.99
C PRO A 315 16.35 3.45 0.85
N ARG A 316 15.21 4.16 0.89
CA ARG A 316 14.17 4.01 -0.13
C ARG A 316 13.37 5.29 -0.33
N SER A 317 12.72 5.40 -1.48
CA SER A 317 11.68 6.39 -1.71
C SER A 317 10.41 5.75 -2.26
N ALA A 318 9.28 6.40 -2.00
CA ALA A 318 7.98 5.94 -2.47
C ALA A 318 7.09 7.12 -2.88
N VAL A 319 6.27 6.91 -3.89
CA VAL A 319 5.13 7.76 -4.24
C VAL A 319 3.86 6.98 -3.88
N SER A 320 3.13 7.48 -2.90
CA SER A 320 1.86 6.91 -2.46
C SER A 320 0.72 7.73 -3.04
N ALA A 321 -0.08 7.13 -3.92
CA ALA A 321 -1.28 7.75 -4.46
C ALA A 321 -2.50 7.21 -3.71
N LEU A 322 -3.13 8.06 -2.91
CA LEU A 322 -4.45 7.84 -2.34
C LEU A 322 -5.50 8.39 -3.30
N GLN A 323 -6.79 8.18 -3.03
CA GLN A 323 -7.85 8.59 -3.97
C GLN A 323 -7.91 10.10 -4.18
N GLU A 324 -7.82 10.89 -3.09
CA GLU A 324 -7.93 12.35 -3.19
C GLU A 324 -6.56 13.04 -3.33
N HIS A 325 -5.53 12.54 -2.69
CA HIS A 325 -4.20 13.14 -2.64
C HIS A 325 -3.10 12.09 -2.64
N GLY A 326 -1.89 12.47 -3.07
CA GLY A 326 -0.70 11.65 -2.94
C GLY A 326 0.34 12.27 -2.01
N PHE A 327 1.34 11.49 -1.65
CA PHE A 327 2.56 11.99 -1.02
C PHE A 327 3.78 11.23 -1.51
N PHE A 328 4.89 11.93 -1.53
CA PHE A 328 6.22 11.39 -1.79
C PHE A 328 6.96 11.32 -0.46
N SER A 329 7.71 10.25 -0.24
CA SER A 329 8.55 10.09 0.94
C SER A 329 9.88 9.44 0.61
N VAL A 330 10.93 9.89 1.32
CA VAL A 330 12.26 9.28 1.36
C VAL A 330 12.53 8.83 2.77
N HIS A 331 13.08 7.65 2.96
CA HIS A 331 13.25 7.03 4.26
C HIS A 331 14.62 6.35 4.40
N ALA A 332 15.24 6.52 5.58
CA ALA A 332 16.38 5.71 6.02
C ALA A 332 16.43 5.60 7.56
N ALA A 333 16.74 4.40 8.05
CA ALA A 333 17.14 4.16 9.43
C ALA A 333 18.68 4.16 9.51
N VAL A 334 19.26 5.05 10.29
CA VAL A 334 20.71 5.25 10.32
C VAL A 334 21.27 5.31 11.74
N ARG A 335 22.56 5.10 11.92
CA ARG A 335 23.22 5.39 13.20
C ARG A 335 23.17 6.90 13.49
N ASN A 336 23.12 7.25 14.77
CA ASN A 336 23.00 8.65 15.21
C ASN A 336 24.13 9.56 14.68
N ASP A 337 25.34 9.02 14.54
CA ASP A 337 26.54 9.76 14.11
C ASP A 337 26.53 10.19 12.63
N VAL A 338 25.65 9.60 11.79
CA VAL A 338 25.59 9.87 10.34
C VAL A 338 24.28 10.50 9.87
N VAL A 339 23.47 11.04 10.78
CA VAL A 339 22.17 11.66 10.43
C VAL A 339 22.32 12.81 9.45
N ALA A 340 23.20 13.78 9.76
CA ALA A 340 23.46 14.92 8.86
C ALA A 340 24.04 14.47 7.53
N ALA A 341 24.98 13.53 7.54
CA ALA A 341 25.58 13.00 6.33
C ALA A 341 24.53 12.31 5.44
N THR A 342 23.63 11.52 6.04
CA THR A 342 22.54 10.86 5.30
C THR A 342 21.57 11.86 4.69
N LEU A 343 21.14 12.86 5.45
CA LEU A 343 20.26 13.93 4.93
C LEU A 343 20.93 14.69 3.79
N THR A 344 22.22 14.98 3.90
CA THR A 344 23.00 15.64 2.85
C THR A 344 22.97 14.81 1.55
N GLU A 345 23.23 13.51 1.63
CA GLU A 345 23.19 12.64 0.46
C GLU A 345 21.79 12.48 -0.12
N MET A 346 20.73 12.40 0.73
CA MET A 346 19.34 12.38 0.25
C MET A 346 19.01 13.65 -0.55
N PHE A 347 19.35 14.84 -0.03
CA PHE A 347 19.10 16.08 -0.74
C PHE A 347 20.00 16.23 -1.97
N TYR A 348 21.25 15.78 -1.91
CA TYR A 348 22.15 15.76 -3.06
C TYR A 348 21.55 14.98 -4.23
N GLU A 349 21.06 13.76 -3.98
CA GLU A 349 20.44 12.96 -5.04
C GLU A 349 19.09 13.53 -5.51
N LEU A 350 18.28 14.12 -4.61
CA LEU A 350 17.06 14.83 -4.99
C LEU A 350 17.37 16.00 -5.93
N ASP A 351 18.33 16.85 -5.58
CA ASP A 351 18.70 18.01 -6.38
C ASP A 351 19.39 17.60 -7.71
N ARG A 352 20.14 16.51 -7.68
CA ARG A 352 20.74 15.92 -8.87
C ARG A 352 19.69 15.41 -9.86
N MET A 353 18.62 14.74 -9.37
CA MET A 353 17.47 14.33 -10.22
C MET A 353 16.78 15.53 -10.89
N ARG A 354 16.74 16.68 -10.23
CA ARG A 354 16.10 17.91 -10.71
C ARG A 354 16.99 18.75 -11.65
N SER A 355 18.29 18.57 -11.60
CA SER A 355 19.26 19.45 -12.28
C SER A 355 19.87 18.82 -13.52
N ILE A 356 20.10 17.53 -13.52
CA ILE A 356 20.83 16.80 -14.54
C ILE A 356 19.97 15.64 -15.07
N PRO A 357 19.79 15.52 -16.41
CA PRO A 357 19.10 14.36 -16.98
C PRO A 357 19.77 13.05 -16.54
N VAL A 358 18.98 12.02 -16.33
CA VAL A 358 19.49 10.67 -16.08
C VAL A 358 20.19 10.14 -17.34
N SER A 359 21.12 9.21 -17.19
CA SER A 359 21.74 8.55 -18.34
C SER A 359 20.75 7.62 -19.04
N GLU A 360 21.00 7.34 -20.33
CA GLU A 360 20.20 6.34 -21.07
C GLU A 360 20.28 4.94 -20.43
N GLU A 361 21.40 4.61 -19.81
CA GLU A 361 21.57 3.34 -19.09
C GLU A 361 20.67 3.30 -17.86
N GLU A 362 20.65 4.33 -17.00
CA GLU A 362 19.75 4.42 -15.84
C GLU A 362 18.27 4.34 -16.27
N LEU A 363 17.91 5.06 -17.35
CA LEU A 363 16.57 5.06 -17.89
C LEU A 363 16.14 3.66 -18.37
N ASN A 364 17.00 3.01 -19.18
CA ASN A 364 16.70 1.68 -19.72
C ASN A 364 16.62 0.61 -18.61
N ASN A 365 17.49 0.67 -17.62
CA ASN A 365 17.44 -0.21 -16.46
C ASN A 365 16.14 -0.03 -15.66
N ALA A 366 15.69 1.21 -15.43
CA ALA A 366 14.45 1.49 -14.72
C ALA A 366 13.21 1.07 -15.53
N ARG A 367 13.17 1.31 -16.84
CA ARG A 367 12.10 0.84 -17.73
C ARG A 367 12.00 -0.69 -17.70
N GLY A 368 13.13 -1.38 -17.88
CA GLY A 368 13.20 -2.85 -17.84
C GLY A 368 12.76 -3.41 -16.50
N TYR A 369 13.20 -2.80 -15.38
CA TYR A 369 12.77 -3.17 -14.04
C TYR A 369 11.27 -3.01 -13.85
N MET A 370 10.70 -1.85 -14.15
CA MET A 370 9.28 -1.57 -13.95
C MET A 370 8.38 -2.44 -14.81
N THR A 371 8.73 -2.63 -16.09
CA THR A 371 7.95 -3.50 -17.00
C THR A 371 8.07 -4.97 -16.61
N GLY A 372 9.23 -5.41 -16.13
CA GLY A 372 9.46 -6.76 -15.63
C GLY A 372 8.68 -7.05 -14.34
N VAL A 373 8.77 -6.18 -13.34
CA VAL A 373 8.02 -6.31 -12.08
C VAL A 373 6.51 -6.29 -12.33
N PHE A 374 6.03 -5.43 -13.24
CA PHE A 374 4.63 -5.41 -13.63
C PHE A 374 4.19 -6.76 -14.21
N SER A 375 4.97 -7.33 -15.12
CA SER A 375 4.66 -8.64 -15.74
C SER A 375 4.64 -9.77 -14.71
N LEU A 376 5.59 -9.77 -13.76
CA LEU A 376 5.60 -10.74 -12.65
C LEU A 376 4.42 -10.54 -11.70
N GLY A 377 4.06 -9.28 -11.45
CA GLY A 377 2.93 -8.93 -10.58
C GLY A 377 1.60 -9.51 -11.07
N VAL A 378 1.41 -9.69 -12.37
CA VAL A 378 0.16 -10.24 -12.94
C VAL A 378 0.22 -11.74 -13.23
N ALA A 379 1.31 -12.39 -12.89
CA ALA A 379 1.44 -13.86 -13.07
C ALA A 379 0.60 -14.66 -12.07
N THR A 380 0.11 -14.04 -11.01
CA THR A 380 -0.76 -14.67 -10.00
C THR A 380 -2.15 -14.06 -10.00
N GLN A 381 -3.15 -14.84 -9.55
CA GLN A 381 -4.54 -14.37 -9.44
C GLN A 381 -4.66 -13.15 -8.51
N GLY A 382 -4.03 -13.18 -7.34
CA GLY A 382 -4.00 -12.05 -6.41
C GLY A 382 -3.29 -10.82 -6.98
N GLY A 383 -2.21 -11.03 -7.72
CA GLY A 383 -1.54 -9.95 -8.43
C GLY A 383 -2.41 -9.30 -9.51
N MET A 384 -3.21 -10.10 -10.24
CA MET A 384 -4.22 -9.57 -11.16
C MET A 384 -5.31 -8.78 -10.43
N ILE A 385 -5.83 -9.28 -9.30
CA ILE A 385 -6.81 -8.55 -8.48
C ILE A 385 -6.22 -7.20 -8.04
N ALA A 386 -4.99 -7.15 -7.57
CA ALA A 386 -4.33 -5.91 -7.15
C ALA A 386 -4.20 -4.89 -8.30
N GLN A 387 -3.93 -5.34 -9.53
CA GLN A 387 -3.91 -4.45 -10.70
C GLN A 387 -5.31 -4.00 -11.10
N LEU A 388 -6.28 -4.92 -11.15
CA LEU A 388 -7.67 -4.60 -11.45
C LEU A 388 -8.28 -3.66 -10.40
N SER A 389 -8.06 -3.93 -9.12
CA SER A 389 -8.53 -3.03 -8.05
C SER A 389 -7.96 -1.61 -8.21
N THR A 390 -6.69 -1.49 -8.59
CA THR A 390 -6.08 -0.20 -8.91
C THR A 390 -6.85 0.54 -10.02
N VAL A 391 -7.20 -0.15 -11.11
CA VAL A 391 -7.95 0.45 -12.22
C VAL A 391 -9.34 0.91 -11.78
N TYR A 392 -10.10 0.03 -11.16
CA TYR A 392 -11.51 0.29 -10.83
C TYR A 392 -11.70 1.22 -9.63
N LEU A 393 -10.85 1.12 -8.60
CA LEU A 393 -10.94 1.99 -7.42
C LEU A 393 -10.47 3.42 -7.71
N HIS A 394 -9.49 3.61 -8.58
CA HIS A 394 -9.02 4.95 -8.97
C HIS A 394 -9.71 5.50 -10.23
N GLY A 395 -10.62 4.76 -10.86
CA GLY A 395 -11.31 5.20 -12.08
C GLY A 395 -10.35 5.43 -13.25
N LEU A 396 -9.34 4.57 -13.41
CA LEU A 396 -8.36 4.67 -14.49
C LEU A 396 -8.96 4.22 -15.82
N PRO A 397 -8.38 4.63 -16.97
CA PRO A 397 -8.83 4.19 -18.29
C PRO A 397 -8.86 2.66 -18.42
N ALA A 398 -9.81 2.13 -19.19
CA ALA A 398 -10.00 0.69 -19.35
C ALA A 398 -8.77 -0.02 -19.95
N ASP A 399 -7.99 0.68 -20.77
CA ASP A 399 -6.76 0.20 -21.41
C ASP A 399 -5.49 0.45 -20.58
N TYR A 400 -5.64 0.87 -19.31
CA TYR A 400 -4.51 1.25 -18.46
C TYR A 400 -3.47 0.14 -18.32
N LEU A 401 -3.92 -1.08 -18.10
CA LEU A 401 -3.03 -2.23 -17.89
C LEU A 401 -2.36 -2.68 -19.19
N GLU A 402 -3.10 -2.68 -20.30
CA GLU A 402 -2.61 -3.05 -21.62
C GLU A 402 -1.55 -2.08 -22.13
N THR A 403 -1.73 -0.79 -21.85
CA THR A 403 -0.83 0.28 -22.31
C THR A 403 0.29 0.60 -21.32
N TYR A 404 0.30 0.00 -20.13
CA TYR A 404 1.28 0.31 -19.06
C TYR A 404 2.72 0.21 -19.54
N ARG A 405 3.08 -0.92 -20.18
CA ARG A 405 4.45 -1.19 -20.64
C ARG A 405 4.86 -0.22 -21.74
N GLU A 406 3.98 0.05 -22.69
CA GLU A 406 4.20 1.02 -23.77
C GLU A 406 4.42 2.41 -23.19
N ARG A 407 3.55 2.86 -22.26
CA ARG A 407 3.67 4.17 -21.61
C ARG A 407 4.99 4.34 -20.86
N ILE A 408 5.43 3.31 -20.11
CA ILE A 408 6.74 3.34 -19.44
C ILE A 408 7.87 3.33 -20.46
N GLY A 409 7.79 2.49 -21.49
CA GLY A 409 8.80 2.37 -22.55
C GLY A 409 8.99 3.64 -23.39
N ALA A 410 7.94 4.44 -23.55
CA ALA A 410 7.98 5.68 -24.33
C ALA A 410 8.60 6.89 -23.59
N LEU A 411 8.75 6.83 -22.25
CA LEU A 411 9.27 7.96 -21.48
C LEU A 411 10.75 8.21 -21.75
N THR A 412 11.14 9.46 -21.82
CA THR A 412 12.51 9.91 -22.13
C THR A 412 13.27 10.38 -20.89
N THR A 413 14.58 10.61 -21.02
CA THR A 413 15.40 11.23 -19.95
C THR A 413 14.89 12.63 -19.61
N GLU A 414 14.36 13.37 -20.58
CA GLU A 414 13.75 14.69 -20.37
C GLU A 414 12.43 14.58 -19.61
N ASP A 415 11.59 13.56 -19.85
CA ASP A 415 10.36 13.30 -19.08
C ASP A 415 10.67 13.05 -17.62
N VAL A 416 11.72 12.29 -17.32
CA VAL A 416 12.20 12.03 -15.94
C VAL A 416 12.66 13.33 -15.28
N LEU A 417 13.49 14.15 -15.98
CA LEU A 417 13.96 15.43 -15.48
C LEU A 417 12.81 16.39 -15.17
N MET A 418 11.85 16.49 -16.10
CA MET A 418 10.68 17.36 -15.91
C MET A 418 9.79 16.92 -14.76
N ALA A 419 9.59 15.62 -14.58
CA ALA A 419 8.85 15.09 -13.44
C ALA A 419 9.59 15.37 -12.11
N ALA A 420 10.90 15.15 -12.06
CA ALA A 420 11.69 15.45 -10.88
C ALA A 420 11.65 16.95 -10.52
N ARG A 421 11.75 17.85 -11.51
CA ARG A 421 11.63 19.29 -11.28
C ARG A 421 10.30 19.71 -10.70
N ARG A 422 9.20 19.08 -11.12
CA ARG A 422 7.83 19.43 -10.70
C ARG A 422 7.46 18.81 -9.36
N HIS A 423 7.91 17.58 -9.08
CA HIS A 423 7.35 16.77 -8.02
C HIS A 423 8.33 16.39 -6.90
N PHE A 424 9.65 16.49 -7.11
CA PHE A 424 10.65 16.31 -6.07
C PHE A 424 11.03 17.69 -5.48
N ASP A 425 10.15 18.24 -4.65
CA ASP A 425 10.32 19.59 -4.10
C ASP A 425 11.30 19.61 -2.91
N SER A 426 12.59 19.61 -3.18
CA SER A 426 13.62 19.67 -2.14
C SER A 426 13.62 20.97 -1.35
N ALA A 427 13.10 22.06 -1.93
CA ALA A 427 13.10 23.39 -1.28
C ALA A 427 12.02 23.50 -0.18
N ASN A 428 10.88 22.81 -0.33
CA ASN A 428 9.76 22.83 0.61
C ASN A 428 9.58 21.48 1.32
N ALA A 429 10.58 20.61 1.26
CA ALA A 429 10.52 19.29 1.85
C ALA A 429 10.37 19.35 3.38
N GLN A 430 9.48 18.53 3.92
CA GLN A 430 9.29 18.39 5.35
C GLN A 430 10.17 17.23 5.85
N ILE A 431 10.99 17.50 6.84
CA ILE A 431 11.95 16.54 7.39
C ILE A 431 11.44 16.12 8.75
N VAL A 432 11.32 14.80 8.97
CA VAL A 432 10.98 14.23 10.27
C VAL A 432 12.12 13.31 10.69
N ILE A 433 12.59 13.50 11.91
CA ILE A 433 13.68 12.72 12.50
C ILE A 433 13.17 12.16 13.83
N ALA A 434 13.28 10.85 14.05
CA ALA A 434 12.91 10.23 15.31
C ALA A 434 14.12 9.47 15.88
N GLY A 435 14.65 9.94 17.02
CA GLY A 435 15.84 9.42 17.61
C GLY A 435 16.25 10.12 18.91
N ASP A 436 17.43 9.83 19.43
CA ASP A 436 17.96 10.45 20.65
C ASP A 436 18.41 11.89 20.38
N ARG A 437 17.52 12.84 20.75
CA ARG A 437 17.74 14.28 20.55
C ARG A 437 19.14 14.74 21.02
N ASP A 438 19.62 14.25 22.14
CA ASP A 438 20.86 14.72 22.74
C ASP A 438 22.09 14.37 21.87
N GLN A 439 21.96 13.42 20.95
CA GLN A 439 22.99 13.03 19.98
C GLN A 439 22.80 13.65 18.58
N ILE A 440 21.56 14.03 18.20
CA ILE A 440 21.24 14.36 16.82
C ILE A 440 20.72 15.78 16.60
N ALA A 441 20.39 16.55 17.65
CA ALA A 441 19.77 17.88 17.51
C ALA A 441 20.66 18.89 16.75
N GLU A 442 21.95 18.90 17.01
CA GLU A 442 22.91 19.75 16.30
C GLU A 442 22.96 19.40 14.80
N GLN A 443 23.00 18.11 14.48
CA GLN A 443 22.99 17.63 13.10
C GLN A 443 21.69 17.99 12.38
N ALA A 444 20.53 17.86 13.06
CA ALA A 444 19.21 18.21 12.53
C ALA A 444 19.11 19.71 12.20
N GLY A 445 19.69 20.57 13.05
CA GLY A 445 19.71 22.05 12.91
C GLY A 445 20.44 22.56 11.68
N LEU A 446 21.28 21.74 11.03
CA LEU A 446 21.97 22.12 9.80
C LEU A 446 21.04 22.29 8.59
N PHE A 447 19.83 21.73 8.62
CA PHE A 447 18.92 21.68 7.46
C PHE A 447 17.79 22.69 7.51
N ALA A 448 17.29 23.02 8.69
CA ALA A 448 16.30 24.07 8.94
C ALA A 448 16.09 24.26 10.46
N GLU A 449 15.22 25.20 10.84
CA GLU A 449 14.74 25.35 12.21
C GLU A 449 14.10 24.03 12.71
N VAL A 450 14.47 23.63 13.93
CA VAL A 450 14.04 22.35 14.52
C VAL A 450 12.93 22.58 15.52
N GLN A 451 11.77 22.01 15.23
CA GLN A 451 10.68 21.85 16.18
C GLN A 451 10.83 20.49 16.89
N GLN A 452 10.75 20.48 18.20
CA GLN A 452 11.00 19.27 19.00
C GLN A 452 9.73 18.73 19.61
N TYR A 453 9.62 17.40 19.66
CA TYR A 453 8.44 16.68 20.16
C TYR A 453 8.85 15.50 21.02
N ASP A 454 8.02 15.18 22.01
CA ASP A 454 8.11 13.93 22.74
C ASP A 454 7.51 12.75 21.93
N ALA A 455 7.63 11.53 22.46
CA ALA A 455 7.07 10.32 21.83
C ALA A 455 5.53 10.34 21.73
N SER A 456 4.85 11.18 22.52
CA SER A 456 3.39 11.37 22.48
C SER A 456 2.97 12.44 21.45
N GLY A 457 3.95 13.11 20.82
CA GLY A 457 3.73 14.14 19.82
C GLY A 457 3.47 15.54 20.38
N HIS A 458 3.70 15.79 21.68
CA HIS A 458 3.65 17.12 22.29
C HIS A 458 4.95 17.87 22.00
N GLU A 459 4.84 19.14 21.71
CA GLU A 459 6.00 20.02 21.52
C GLU A 459 6.71 20.28 22.86
N ILE A 460 8.06 20.22 22.88
CA ILE A 460 8.92 20.32 24.06
C ILE A 460 10.02 21.35 23.87
#